data_9b84da7c36187b58f8a69977c011e94a
#
_entry.id   9b84da7c36187b58f8a69977c011e94a
#
_cell.length_a   1.000
_cell.length_b   1.000
_cell.length_c   1.000
_cell.angle_alpha   90.00
_cell.angle_beta   90.00
_cell.angle_gamma   90.00
#
_symmetry.space_group_name_H-M   'P 1'
#
loop_
_entity.id
_entity.type
_entity.pdbx_description
1 polymer ?
#
loop_
_entity_poly.entity_id
_entity_poly.type
_entity_poly.pdbx_seq_one_letter_code
_entity_poly.pdbx_strand_id
1 'polypeptide(L)'
;SGNTHYIIGDPGAAPTAITVANTFDDGSTSSTITVNAPAEVAGDYAMIEGAFTRPIANGPRISALVVATQPANACRDGDNGLVTNTNELRGRIALIDRGTCFFTSKVRAAQQAGAVAVVMVNNVDGSPIPMGASGDTSDIRIPGVMISRTDGAILKRRLAEGLTITLEPRAATVRPELADRLNDSSSRGPVAFSSRLKPDLAAPGSGIPSAKAGYGFEALPMSGTSMSAPHVAGAAALLREARPDWSPLEIKAALMNTAVRAANGDGVAYPESRVGAGRVSVPAAMATTVIARDEASPEEVSVSLGALELTGPLSRERRVRLTNKGPRPVTLTVSASNTVGAAAARMVPGVATVSLEAGASASVPFRLEADPARVGDDPTTGDIQGTRFRPKMPEASGQLWFHGGPVPIHLPWHAIVRPLAPARAGALRVGLPDGSGPVSVPLPTVRE
;
A
#
# COMPACT_ATOMS: atom_id res chain seq x y z
N SER A 1 -4.15 -5.30 -6.24
CA SER A 1 -4.33 -4.69 -4.98
C SER A 1 -3.55 -3.40 -4.77
N GLY A 2 -2.52 -3.31 -3.95
CA GLY A 2 -1.95 -2.12 -3.35
C GLY A 2 -1.73 -0.87 -4.20
N ASN A 3 -1.51 -0.95 -5.48
CA ASN A 3 -1.29 0.22 -6.34
C ASN A 3 -2.54 0.69 -7.12
N THR A 4 -3.71 0.19 -6.78
CA THR A 4 -4.98 0.59 -7.40
C THR A 4 -5.62 1.71 -6.59
N HIS A 5 -5.95 2.84 -7.20
CA HIS A 5 -6.71 3.91 -6.56
C HIS A 5 -8.11 3.47 -6.11
N TYR A 6 -8.68 4.18 -5.14
CA TYR A 6 -10.06 4.00 -4.65
C TYR A 6 -10.35 2.63 -4.02
N ILE A 7 -9.40 2.05 -3.28
CA ILE A 7 -9.60 0.79 -2.56
C ILE A 7 -9.57 0.92 -1.03
N ILE A 8 -9.69 2.12 -0.53
CA ILE A 8 -9.90 2.34 0.91
C ILE A 8 -11.33 1.91 1.27
N GLY A 9 -11.44 0.97 2.20
CA GLY A 9 -12.72 0.45 2.69
C GLY A 9 -13.17 1.10 3.99
N ASP A 10 -14.44 0.83 4.36
CA ASP A 10 -14.98 1.21 5.66
C ASP A 10 -14.47 0.28 6.77
N PRO A 11 -14.34 0.79 8.00
CA PRO A 11 -14.62 2.16 8.48
C PRO A 11 -13.49 3.18 8.20
N GLY A 12 -12.40 2.78 7.51
CA GLY A 12 -11.25 3.64 7.24
C GLY A 12 -11.57 4.88 6.38
N ALA A 13 -12.64 4.83 5.58
CA ALA A 13 -13.07 5.95 4.75
C ALA A 13 -13.63 7.15 5.59
N ALA A 14 -14.00 6.95 6.86
CA ALA A 14 -14.52 8.00 7.71
C ALA A 14 -13.50 9.14 7.93
N PRO A 15 -13.89 10.42 7.86
CA PRO A 15 -12.96 11.55 7.95
C PRO A 15 -12.26 11.64 9.32
N THR A 16 -12.95 11.32 10.41
CA THR A 16 -12.42 11.36 11.78
C THR A 16 -11.58 10.15 12.15
N ALA A 17 -11.74 9.01 11.48
CA ALA A 17 -10.91 7.82 11.71
C ALA A 17 -9.44 8.08 11.30
N ILE A 18 -8.50 7.40 11.95
CA ILE A 18 -7.11 7.35 11.52
C ILE A 18 -6.92 6.07 10.71
N THR A 19 -6.72 6.20 9.41
CA THR A 19 -6.49 5.09 8.47
C THR A 19 -5.01 4.92 8.23
N VAL A 20 -4.51 3.70 8.42
CA VAL A 20 -3.08 3.43 8.51
C VAL A 20 -2.61 2.53 7.36
N ALA A 21 -1.61 3.00 6.62
CA ALA A 21 -0.91 2.20 5.62
C ALA A 21 0.14 1.29 6.28
N ASN A 22 0.51 0.21 5.60
CA ASN A 22 1.46 -0.79 6.09
C ASN A 22 2.85 -0.58 5.50
N THR A 23 3.85 -0.32 6.36
CA THR A 23 5.27 -0.27 6.00
C THR A 23 6.07 -1.37 6.68
N PHE A 24 7.31 -1.54 6.26
CA PHE A 24 8.33 -2.32 6.97
C PHE A 24 9.01 -1.44 8.01
N ASP A 25 9.55 -2.04 9.07
CA ASP A 25 10.46 -1.40 10.02
C ASP A 25 11.93 -1.79 9.72
N ASP A 26 12.86 -1.20 10.46
CA ASP A 26 14.31 -1.49 10.36
C ASP A 26 14.70 -2.84 10.97
N GLY A 27 13.84 -3.40 11.82
CA GLY A 27 13.96 -4.74 12.39
C GLY A 27 13.25 -5.81 11.56
N SER A 28 12.63 -5.45 10.43
CA SER A 28 11.91 -6.42 9.59
C SER A 28 12.83 -7.52 9.13
N THR A 29 12.39 -8.75 9.33
CA THR A 29 13.12 -9.95 8.94
C THR A 29 12.45 -10.60 7.74
N SER A 30 13.25 -11.21 6.88
CA SER A 30 12.74 -12.12 5.86
C SER A 30 13.28 -13.52 6.07
N SER A 31 12.40 -14.51 6.01
CA SER A 31 12.81 -15.89 5.81
C SER A 31 13.20 -16.10 4.34
N THR A 32 14.13 -17.01 4.10
CA THR A 32 14.63 -17.30 2.75
C THR A 32 14.59 -18.79 2.46
N ILE A 33 14.40 -19.13 1.17
CA ILE A 33 14.82 -20.40 0.61
C ILE A 33 16.22 -20.21 0.03
N THR A 34 17.05 -21.25 0.06
CA THR A 34 18.35 -21.24 -0.61
C THR A 34 18.26 -22.02 -1.92
N VAL A 35 18.57 -21.39 -3.03
CA VAL A 35 18.79 -22.04 -4.32
C VAL A 35 20.25 -22.49 -4.36
N ASN A 36 20.49 -23.80 -4.52
CA ASN A 36 21.83 -24.37 -4.50
C ASN A 36 22.42 -24.57 -5.92
N ALA A 37 21.55 -24.82 -6.89
CA ALA A 37 21.91 -25.05 -8.29
C ALA A 37 20.75 -24.60 -9.21
N PRO A 38 21.03 -24.20 -10.46
CA PRO A 38 22.36 -23.98 -11.03
C PRO A 38 23.04 -22.73 -10.47
N ALA A 39 24.37 -22.61 -10.66
CA ALA A 39 25.19 -21.56 -10.04
C ALA A 39 24.75 -20.13 -10.42
N GLU A 40 24.24 -19.94 -11.63
CA GLU A 40 23.80 -18.65 -12.16
C GLU A 40 22.64 -18.02 -11.38
N VAL A 41 21.88 -18.84 -10.66
CA VAL A 41 20.76 -18.41 -9.84
C VAL A 41 20.87 -18.85 -8.39
N ALA A 42 22.05 -19.36 -8.00
CA ALA A 42 22.31 -19.76 -6.62
C ALA A 42 22.26 -18.54 -5.68
N GLY A 43 21.67 -18.71 -4.50
CA GLY A 43 21.54 -17.66 -3.51
C GLY A 43 20.27 -17.78 -2.69
N ASP A 44 20.05 -16.80 -1.83
CA ASP A 44 18.90 -16.74 -0.94
C ASP A 44 17.79 -15.87 -1.55
N TYR A 45 16.59 -16.44 -1.60
CA TYR A 45 15.38 -15.81 -2.13
C TYR A 45 14.36 -15.60 -1.02
N ALA A 46 13.82 -14.41 -0.92
CA ALA A 46 12.83 -14.07 0.11
C ALA A 46 11.56 -14.92 -0.04
N MET A 47 11.06 -15.43 1.07
CA MET A 47 9.85 -16.25 1.10
C MET A 47 8.96 -15.91 2.30
N ILE A 48 7.70 -16.33 2.22
CA ILE A 48 6.77 -16.35 3.35
C ILE A 48 6.18 -17.75 3.46
N GLU A 49 6.17 -18.30 4.68
CA GLU A 49 5.54 -19.60 4.98
C GLU A 49 4.02 -19.51 4.89
N GLY A 50 3.39 -20.58 4.43
CA GLY A 50 1.94 -20.72 4.45
C GLY A 50 1.43 -20.97 5.87
N ALA A 51 0.42 -20.23 6.30
CA ALA A 51 -0.11 -20.28 7.66
C ALA A 51 -0.70 -21.67 8.05
N PHE A 52 -1.04 -22.49 7.07
CA PHE A 52 -1.67 -23.80 7.25
C PHE A 52 -0.73 -24.98 6.93
N THR A 53 0.47 -24.71 6.48
CA THR A 53 1.45 -25.74 6.13
C THR A 53 2.29 -26.10 7.34
N ARG A 54 2.99 -27.23 7.29
CA ARG A 54 3.93 -27.59 8.37
C ARG A 54 5.00 -26.48 8.45
N PRO A 55 5.21 -25.87 9.63
CA PRO A 55 6.29 -24.89 9.80
C PRO A 55 7.66 -25.51 9.48
N ILE A 56 8.50 -24.78 8.77
CA ILE A 56 9.86 -25.25 8.45
C ILE A 56 10.65 -25.51 9.74
N ALA A 57 10.50 -24.64 10.74
CA ALA A 57 11.14 -24.76 12.05
C ALA A 57 10.84 -26.08 12.77
N ASN A 58 9.70 -26.71 12.48
CA ASN A 58 9.24 -27.93 13.12
C ASN A 58 9.58 -29.20 12.32
N GLY A 59 10.50 -29.12 11.35
CA GLY A 59 10.84 -30.25 10.50
C GLY A 59 12.33 -30.33 10.17
N PRO A 60 12.73 -31.42 9.52
CA PRO A 60 14.10 -31.55 9.04
C PRO A 60 14.37 -30.56 7.89
N ARG A 61 15.65 -30.27 7.68
CA ARG A 61 16.13 -29.63 6.46
C ARG A 61 15.68 -30.44 5.23
N ILE A 62 15.08 -29.78 4.26
CA ILE A 62 14.66 -30.36 2.98
C ILE A 62 15.55 -29.76 1.89
N SER A 63 16.28 -30.59 1.19
CA SER A 63 17.06 -30.18 0.01
C SER A 63 16.72 -31.15 -1.13
N ALA A 64 16.08 -30.66 -2.19
CA ALA A 64 15.61 -31.50 -3.28
C ALA A 64 15.55 -30.73 -4.61
N LEU A 65 15.52 -31.48 -5.69
CA LEU A 65 15.22 -30.97 -7.03
C LEU A 65 13.81 -30.36 -7.05
N VAL A 66 13.66 -29.31 -7.83
CA VAL A 66 12.39 -28.60 -8.05
C VAL A 66 11.78 -29.07 -9.35
N VAL A 67 10.48 -29.37 -9.30
CA VAL A 67 9.70 -29.78 -10.46
C VAL A 67 8.41 -28.94 -10.51
N ALA A 68 8.12 -28.35 -11.66
CA ALA A 68 6.84 -27.67 -11.87
C ALA A 68 5.68 -28.68 -11.93
N THR A 69 4.58 -28.35 -11.31
CA THR A 69 3.36 -29.16 -11.42
C THR A 69 2.73 -29.08 -12.81
N GLN A 70 2.00 -30.12 -13.18
CA GLN A 70 1.15 -30.15 -14.36
C GLN A 70 -0.30 -30.41 -13.90
N PRO A 71 -1.22 -29.45 -14.11
CA PRO A 71 -0.98 -28.09 -14.66
C PRO A 71 -0.13 -27.21 -13.72
N ALA A 72 0.50 -26.16 -14.26
CA ALA A 72 1.43 -25.30 -13.50
C ALA A 72 0.82 -24.66 -12.26
N ASN A 73 -0.47 -24.42 -12.26
CA ASN A 73 -1.22 -23.89 -11.11
C ASN A 73 -1.76 -24.99 -10.17
N ALA A 74 -1.52 -26.26 -10.46
CA ALA A 74 -2.01 -27.41 -9.70
C ALA A 74 -3.53 -27.36 -9.42
N CYS A 75 -4.34 -26.88 -10.36
CA CYS A 75 -5.79 -26.78 -10.24
C CYS A 75 -6.53 -27.61 -11.28
N ARG A 76 -7.67 -28.17 -10.86
CA ARG A 76 -8.75 -28.66 -11.72
C ARG A 76 -9.84 -27.58 -11.79
N ASP A 77 -10.94 -27.85 -12.47
CA ASP A 77 -12.11 -26.97 -12.51
C ASP A 77 -12.63 -26.65 -11.09
N GLY A 78 -12.92 -25.39 -10.85
CA GLY A 78 -13.31 -24.89 -9.53
C GLY A 78 -12.15 -24.87 -8.51
N ASP A 79 -12.46 -25.12 -7.24
CA ASP A 79 -11.52 -25.01 -6.12
C ASP A 79 -10.71 -26.30 -5.85
N ASN A 80 -10.77 -27.28 -6.77
CA ASN A 80 -10.08 -28.56 -6.60
C ASN A 80 -8.64 -28.49 -7.07
N GLY A 81 -7.73 -29.06 -6.27
CA GLY A 81 -6.34 -29.27 -6.67
C GLY A 81 -6.19 -30.47 -7.61
N LEU A 82 -5.27 -30.35 -8.57
CA LEU A 82 -4.90 -31.44 -9.49
C LEU A 82 -3.42 -31.36 -9.83
N VAL A 83 -2.76 -32.52 -9.72
CA VAL A 83 -1.40 -32.74 -10.24
C VAL A 83 -1.40 -34.01 -11.05
N THR A 84 -0.94 -33.96 -12.31
CA THR A 84 -0.92 -35.12 -13.22
C THR A 84 0.46 -35.76 -13.33
N ASN A 85 1.56 -35.00 -13.12
CA ASN A 85 2.92 -35.52 -13.20
C ASN A 85 3.44 -36.06 -11.84
N THR A 86 2.66 -36.92 -11.21
CA THR A 86 2.89 -37.43 -9.85
C THR A 86 4.23 -38.18 -9.72
N ASN A 87 4.65 -38.93 -10.75
CA ASN A 87 5.91 -39.69 -10.71
C ASN A 87 7.13 -38.76 -10.66
N GLU A 88 7.07 -37.62 -11.31
CA GLU A 88 8.15 -36.63 -11.34
C GLU A 88 8.26 -35.89 -10.00
N LEU A 89 7.16 -35.74 -9.28
CA LEU A 89 7.09 -34.97 -8.04
C LEU A 89 7.47 -35.77 -6.78
N ARG A 90 7.50 -37.09 -6.87
CA ARG A 90 7.81 -37.94 -5.73
C ARG A 90 9.22 -37.66 -5.17
N GLY A 91 9.28 -37.23 -3.91
CA GLY A 91 10.53 -36.82 -3.25
C GLY A 91 11.12 -35.50 -3.72
N ARG A 92 10.38 -34.68 -4.49
CA ARG A 92 10.81 -33.42 -5.04
C ARG A 92 10.07 -32.24 -4.39
N ILE A 93 10.57 -31.05 -4.64
CA ILE A 93 9.87 -29.80 -4.30
C ILE A 93 8.97 -29.42 -5.46
N ALA A 94 7.68 -29.26 -5.19
CA ALA A 94 6.71 -28.82 -6.20
C ALA A 94 6.77 -27.30 -6.39
N LEU A 95 7.01 -26.83 -7.62
CA LEU A 95 6.87 -25.43 -7.99
C LEU A 95 5.47 -25.21 -8.59
N ILE A 96 4.68 -24.31 -7.98
CA ILE A 96 3.25 -24.12 -8.30
C ILE A 96 2.96 -22.66 -8.54
N ASP A 97 2.18 -22.34 -9.56
CA ASP A 97 1.69 -20.99 -9.79
C ASP A 97 0.47 -20.66 -8.90
N ARG A 98 0.49 -19.46 -8.31
CA ARG A 98 -0.68 -18.91 -7.66
C ARG A 98 -1.79 -18.64 -8.69
N GLY A 99 -3.06 -18.83 -8.29
CA GLY A 99 -4.26 -18.48 -9.06
C GLY A 99 -5.24 -19.63 -9.15
N THR A 100 -6.46 -19.34 -9.59
CA THR A 100 -7.57 -20.24 -9.85
C THR A 100 -8.16 -20.88 -8.58
N CYS A 101 -7.57 -21.93 -7.99
CA CYS A 101 -8.08 -22.63 -6.82
C CYS A 101 -7.36 -22.23 -5.51
N PHE A 102 -7.89 -22.67 -4.36
CA PHE A 102 -7.35 -22.38 -3.04
C PHE A 102 -5.93 -22.88 -2.85
N PHE A 103 -5.16 -22.17 -2.04
CA PHE A 103 -3.79 -22.60 -1.67
C PHE A 103 -3.76 -23.98 -1.02
N THR A 104 -4.73 -24.25 -0.14
CA THR A 104 -4.88 -25.56 0.52
C THR A 104 -5.07 -26.70 -0.47
N SER A 105 -5.88 -26.49 -1.52
CA SER A 105 -6.13 -27.47 -2.57
C SER A 105 -4.87 -27.78 -3.38
N LYS A 106 -4.07 -26.76 -3.70
CA LYS A 106 -2.78 -26.90 -4.40
C LYS A 106 -1.74 -27.67 -3.60
N VAL A 107 -1.56 -27.27 -2.32
CA VAL A 107 -0.58 -27.95 -1.42
C VAL A 107 -0.99 -29.40 -1.18
N ARG A 108 -2.27 -29.66 -0.97
CA ARG A 108 -2.79 -31.02 -0.79
C ARG A 108 -2.56 -31.89 -2.02
N ALA A 109 -2.82 -31.36 -3.24
CA ALA A 109 -2.58 -32.09 -4.47
C ALA A 109 -1.10 -32.42 -4.69
N ALA A 110 -0.20 -31.48 -4.38
CA ALA A 110 1.24 -31.71 -4.45
C ALA A 110 1.70 -32.77 -3.43
N GLN A 111 1.19 -32.70 -2.20
CA GLN A 111 1.45 -33.70 -1.16
C GLN A 111 0.99 -35.10 -1.58
N GLN A 112 -0.21 -35.21 -2.15
CA GLN A 112 -0.75 -36.47 -2.64
C GLN A 112 0.08 -37.03 -3.80
N ALA A 113 0.70 -36.14 -4.61
CA ALA A 113 1.64 -36.51 -5.66
C ALA A 113 3.04 -36.93 -5.12
N GLY A 114 3.24 -36.88 -3.79
CA GLY A 114 4.49 -37.28 -3.14
C GLY A 114 5.56 -36.19 -3.06
N ALA A 115 5.20 -34.92 -3.29
CA ALA A 115 6.10 -33.79 -3.07
C ALA A 115 6.47 -33.68 -1.57
N VAL A 116 7.72 -33.27 -1.30
CA VAL A 116 8.23 -33.10 0.08
C VAL A 116 8.07 -31.67 0.59
N ALA A 117 7.87 -30.71 -0.31
CA ALA A 117 7.61 -29.30 -0.02
C ALA A 117 6.96 -28.64 -1.22
N VAL A 118 6.41 -27.44 -1.02
CA VAL A 118 5.83 -26.59 -2.06
C VAL A 118 6.50 -25.22 -2.07
N VAL A 119 6.93 -24.76 -3.24
CA VAL A 119 7.29 -23.39 -3.52
C VAL A 119 6.22 -22.79 -4.44
N MET A 120 5.41 -21.89 -3.89
CA MET A 120 4.37 -21.17 -4.61
C MET A 120 4.95 -19.91 -5.24
N VAL A 121 4.71 -19.70 -6.53
CA VAL A 121 5.10 -18.46 -7.23
C VAL A 121 3.93 -17.49 -7.23
N ASN A 122 4.14 -16.29 -6.72
CA ASN A 122 3.11 -15.24 -6.76
C ASN A 122 2.74 -14.89 -8.22
N ASN A 123 1.50 -14.54 -8.48
CA ASN A 123 0.99 -14.16 -9.81
C ASN A 123 0.83 -12.64 -9.99
N VAL A 124 1.15 -11.86 -8.95
CA VAL A 124 1.17 -10.39 -8.98
C VAL A 124 2.57 -9.92 -8.61
N ASP A 125 2.95 -8.75 -9.14
CA ASP A 125 4.23 -8.13 -8.81
C ASP A 125 4.26 -7.70 -7.34
N GLY A 126 5.47 -7.60 -6.78
CA GLY A 126 5.72 -7.26 -5.40
C GLY A 126 6.16 -8.45 -4.53
N SER A 127 6.18 -8.20 -3.23
CA SER A 127 6.61 -9.18 -2.23
C SER A 127 5.70 -10.41 -2.18
N PRO A 128 6.21 -11.59 -1.77
CA PRO A 128 5.36 -12.74 -1.50
C PRO A 128 4.34 -12.42 -0.41
N ILE A 129 3.18 -13.07 -0.45
CA ILE A 129 2.10 -12.89 0.52
C ILE A 129 1.88 -14.16 1.33
N PRO A 130 1.37 -14.06 2.57
CA PRO A 130 0.98 -15.24 3.35
C PRO A 130 -0.11 -16.04 2.62
N MET A 131 0.06 -17.35 2.56
CA MET A 131 -0.96 -18.25 2.04
C MET A 131 -1.96 -18.59 3.15
N GLY A 132 -3.20 -18.09 3.02
CA GLY A 132 -4.28 -18.37 3.96
C GLY A 132 -4.85 -19.77 3.80
N ALA A 133 -5.41 -20.31 4.88
CA ALA A 133 -6.14 -21.57 4.88
C ALA A 133 -7.54 -21.41 4.25
N SER A 134 -8.03 -22.47 3.62
CA SER A 134 -9.43 -22.65 3.25
C SER A 134 -9.84 -24.08 3.53
N GLY A 135 -10.87 -24.25 4.35
CA GLY A 135 -11.34 -25.56 4.83
C GLY A 135 -10.41 -26.22 5.85
N ASP A 136 -10.62 -27.53 6.06
CA ASP A 136 -9.76 -28.32 6.95
C ASP A 136 -8.36 -28.52 6.35
N THR A 137 -7.35 -28.33 7.16
CA THR A 137 -5.93 -28.45 6.81
C THR A 137 -5.18 -29.46 7.67
N SER A 138 -5.89 -30.19 8.50
CA SER A 138 -5.31 -31.15 9.45
C SER A 138 -4.54 -32.30 8.79
N ASP A 139 -4.76 -32.53 7.48
CA ASP A 139 -4.08 -33.53 6.65
C ASP A 139 -2.79 -33.02 5.98
N ILE A 140 -2.52 -31.72 6.00
CA ILE A 140 -1.33 -31.14 5.36
C ILE A 140 -0.10 -31.30 6.26
N ARG A 141 0.90 -32.03 5.76
CA ARG A 141 2.11 -32.43 6.51
C ARG A 141 3.41 -31.88 5.92
N ILE A 142 3.38 -31.32 4.74
CA ILE A 142 4.57 -30.74 4.08
C ILE A 142 4.64 -29.23 4.26
N PRO A 143 5.85 -28.64 4.29
CA PRO A 143 5.97 -27.18 4.29
C PRO A 143 5.61 -26.62 2.93
N GLY A 144 5.05 -25.41 2.95
CA GLY A 144 4.75 -24.65 1.76
C GLY A 144 5.16 -23.17 1.95
N VAL A 145 5.85 -22.63 0.99
CA VAL A 145 6.32 -21.24 1.00
C VAL A 145 5.89 -20.53 -0.28
N MET A 146 5.76 -19.21 -0.21
CA MET A 146 5.55 -18.38 -1.39
C MET A 146 6.77 -17.49 -1.64
N ILE A 147 7.17 -17.38 -2.90
CA ILE A 147 8.21 -16.46 -3.42
C ILE A 147 7.56 -15.41 -4.32
N SER A 148 8.31 -14.35 -4.64
CA SER A 148 7.84 -13.31 -5.55
C SER A 148 7.60 -13.85 -6.97
N ARG A 149 6.80 -13.11 -7.75
CA ARG A 149 6.62 -13.39 -9.19
C ARG A 149 7.92 -13.31 -9.96
N THR A 150 8.73 -12.29 -9.67
CA THR A 150 10.02 -12.05 -10.32
C THR A 150 10.98 -13.20 -10.06
N ASP A 151 11.16 -13.59 -8.79
CA ASP A 151 12.01 -14.71 -8.41
C ASP A 151 11.51 -16.02 -9.03
N GLY A 152 10.22 -16.28 -8.97
CA GLY A 152 9.61 -17.43 -9.60
C GLY A 152 9.85 -17.49 -11.11
N ALA A 153 9.82 -16.37 -11.81
CA ALA A 153 10.13 -16.30 -13.24
C ALA A 153 11.60 -16.62 -13.53
N ILE A 154 12.53 -16.18 -12.65
CA ILE A 154 13.95 -16.53 -12.74
C ILE A 154 14.14 -18.04 -12.57
N LEU A 155 13.58 -18.61 -11.52
CA LEU A 155 13.74 -20.04 -11.20
C LEU A 155 13.10 -20.96 -12.25
N LYS A 156 11.93 -20.59 -12.78
CA LYS A 156 11.26 -21.37 -13.82
C LYS A 156 12.08 -21.58 -15.08
N ARG A 157 12.84 -20.56 -15.48
CA ARG A 157 13.73 -20.67 -16.65
C ARG A 157 14.88 -21.65 -16.47
N ARG A 158 15.17 -22.07 -15.23
CA ARG A 158 16.28 -22.94 -14.84
C ARG A 158 15.86 -24.35 -14.43
N LEU A 159 14.56 -24.67 -14.51
CA LEU A 159 14.06 -26.00 -14.10
C LEU A 159 14.75 -27.16 -14.84
N ALA A 160 14.95 -27.01 -16.15
CA ALA A 160 15.60 -28.04 -16.99
C ALA A 160 17.09 -28.25 -16.67
N GLU A 161 17.70 -27.29 -15.95
CA GLU A 161 19.12 -27.34 -15.58
C GLU A 161 19.34 -27.99 -14.19
N GLY A 162 18.32 -28.62 -13.62
CA GLY A 162 18.43 -29.32 -12.34
C GLY A 162 18.33 -28.39 -11.14
N LEU A 163 17.37 -27.45 -11.17
CA LEU A 163 17.12 -26.51 -10.08
C LEU A 163 16.97 -27.24 -8.74
N THR A 164 17.81 -26.92 -7.77
CA THR A 164 17.78 -27.51 -6.42
C THR A 164 17.57 -26.42 -5.37
N ILE A 165 16.62 -26.63 -4.47
CA ILE A 165 16.28 -25.68 -3.38
C ILE A 165 16.43 -26.38 -2.04
N THR A 166 16.91 -25.63 -1.06
CA THR A 166 16.93 -26.00 0.36
C THR A 166 15.94 -25.14 1.15
N LEU A 167 15.10 -25.82 1.94
CA LEU A 167 14.29 -25.25 3.02
C LEU A 167 14.81 -25.77 4.34
N GLU A 168 15.26 -24.86 5.21
CA GLU A 168 15.79 -25.24 6.52
C GLU A 168 15.40 -24.21 7.57
N PRO A 169 15.29 -24.62 8.86
CA PRO A 169 15.15 -23.68 9.96
C PRO A 169 16.33 -22.72 9.97
N ARG A 170 16.08 -21.47 9.64
CA ARG A 170 17.08 -20.40 9.70
C ARG A 170 16.58 -19.28 10.58
N ALA A 171 17.51 -18.63 11.27
CA ALA A 171 17.24 -17.30 11.81
C ALA A 171 16.89 -16.38 10.63
N ALA A 172 15.78 -15.69 10.76
CA ALA A 172 15.39 -14.71 9.74
C ALA A 172 16.46 -13.62 9.66
N THR A 173 16.81 -13.23 8.44
CA THR A 173 17.80 -12.17 8.18
C THR A 173 17.13 -10.83 8.35
N VAL A 174 17.70 -9.95 9.18
CA VAL A 174 17.24 -8.56 9.30
C VAL A 174 17.50 -7.81 7.99
N ARG A 175 16.51 -7.07 7.53
CA ARG A 175 16.49 -6.37 6.25
C ARG A 175 16.26 -4.86 6.48
N PRO A 176 17.26 -4.14 7.03
CA PRO A 176 17.11 -2.71 7.34
C PRO A 176 16.85 -1.85 6.10
N GLU A 177 17.27 -2.32 4.92
CA GLU A 177 16.99 -1.67 3.63
C GLU A 177 15.49 -1.68 3.26
N LEU A 178 14.66 -2.43 3.96
CA LEU A 178 13.21 -2.40 3.80
C LEU A 178 12.53 -1.32 4.65
N ALA A 179 13.26 -0.73 5.60
CA ALA A 179 12.71 0.31 6.48
C ALA A 179 11.97 1.39 5.68
N ASP A 180 10.79 1.74 6.16
CA ASP A 180 9.89 2.73 5.55
C ASP A 180 9.35 2.38 4.15
N ARG A 181 9.77 1.25 3.54
CA ARG A 181 9.13 0.79 2.31
C ARG A 181 7.69 0.38 2.57
N LEU A 182 6.83 0.75 1.65
CA LEU A 182 5.42 0.38 1.71
C LEU A 182 5.23 -1.08 1.31
N ASN A 183 4.44 -1.81 2.09
CA ASN A 183 4.02 -3.16 1.69
C ASN A 183 3.01 -3.07 0.53
N ASP A 184 3.22 -3.85 -0.51
CA ASP A 184 2.40 -3.81 -1.74
C ASP A 184 0.94 -4.20 -1.52
N SER A 185 0.62 -4.88 -0.43
CA SER A 185 -0.76 -5.21 -0.05
C SER A 185 -1.52 -4.03 0.56
N SER A 186 -0.81 -2.94 0.95
CA SER A 186 -1.44 -1.77 1.56
C SER A 186 -2.36 -1.06 0.57
N SER A 187 -3.59 -0.78 0.98
CA SER A 187 -4.60 -0.12 0.14
C SER A 187 -4.20 1.30 -0.23
N ARG A 188 -4.57 1.72 -1.45
CA ARG A 188 -4.33 3.07 -1.96
C ARG A 188 -5.62 3.88 -1.98
N GLY A 189 -5.54 5.13 -1.57
CA GLY A 189 -6.59 6.12 -1.72
C GLY A 189 -6.72 6.70 -3.14
N PRO A 190 -7.42 7.79 -3.27
CA PRO A 190 -8.30 8.39 -2.28
C PRO A 190 -9.56 7.56 -2.01
N VAL A 191 -10.42 8.00 -1.10
CA VAL A 191 -11.72 7.36 -0.83
C VAL A 191 -12.60 7.42 -2.08
N ALA A 192 -13.26 6.30 -2.41
CA ALA A 192 -14.21 6.27 -3.51
C ALA A 192 -15.33 7.31 -3.35
N PHE A 193 -15.81 7.87 -4.46
CA PHE A 193 -16.84 8.91 -4.57
C PHE A 193 -16.45 10.27 -3.98
N SER A 194 -15.95 10.36 -2.75
CA SER A 194 -15.58 11.63 -2.12
C SER A 194 -14.22 12.17 -2.59
N SER A 195 -13.35 11.30 -3.08
CA SER A 195 -11.94 11.59 -3.42
C SER A 195 -11.14 12.24 -2.29
N ARG A 196 -11.55 12.01 -1.02
CA ARG A 196 -10.79 12.43 0.16
C ARG A 196 -9.49 11.66 0.27
N LEU A 197 -8.44 12.34 0.74
CA LEU A 197 -7.16 11.69 0.96
C LEU A 197 -7.26 10.67 2.10
N LYS A 198 -6.89 9.44 1.80
CA LYS A 198 -6.62 8.34 2.70
C LYS A 198 -5.52 7.47 2.05
N PRO A 199 -4.71 6.74 2.82
CA PRO A 199 -4.66 6.68 4.28
C PRO A 199 -4.25 8.02 4.88
N ASP A 200 -4.39 8.19 6.21
CA ASP A 200 -3.97 9.39 6.93
C ASP A 200 -2.45 9.38 7.17
N LEU A 201 -1.91 8.22 7.53
CA LEU A 201 -0.48 8.01 7.77
C LEU A 201 -0.12 6.53 7.61
N ALA A 202 1.13 6.18 7.83
CA ALA A 202 1.66 4.82 7.77
C ALA A 202 2.31 4.41 9.09
N ALA A 203 2.39 3.09 9.31
CA ALA A 203 3.12 2.50 10.43
C ALA A 203 3.65 1.11 10.05
N PRO A 204 4.66 0.57 10.76
CA PRO A 204 5.10 -0.79 10.60
C PRO A 204 3.95 -1.78 10.73
N GLY A 205 3.88 -2.73 9.81
CA GLY A 205 2.83 -3.74 9.80
C GLY A 205 3.24 -5.01 9.07
N SER A 206 4.52 -5.14 8.71
CA SER A 206 5.05 -6.30 8.00
C SER A 206 5.98 -7.10 8.90
N GLY A 207 5.67 -8.39 9.10
CA GLY A 207 6.46 -9.28 9.94
C GLY A 207 6.39 -8.97 11.43
N ILE A 208 5.33 -8.34 11.91
CA ILE A 208 5.21 -7.87 13.30
C ILE A 208 4.94 -9.05 14.24
N PRO A 209 5.87 -9.39 15.14
CA PRO A 209 5.67 -10.42 16.14
C PRO A 209 4.75 -9.92 17.26
N SER A 210 3.79 -10.75 17.67
CA SER A 210 2.90 -10.48 18.78
C SER A 210 2.57 -11.77 19.51
N ALA A 211 1.94 -11.67 20.67
CA ALA A 211 1.55 -12.83 21.48
C ALA A 211 0.58 -13.73 20.72
N LYS A 212 0.91 -15.02 20.64
CA LYS A 212 0.06 -16.04 20.05
C LYS A 212 -1.01 -16.45 21.07
N ALA A 213 -2.26 -16.16 20.79
CA ALA A 213 -3.36 -16.45 21.69
C ALA A 213 -3.44 -17.96 22.03
N GLY A 214 -3.53 -18.27 23.33
CA GLY A 214 -3.66 -19.65 23.82
C GLY A 214 -2.36 -20.48 23.87
N TYR A 215 -1.18 -19.87 23.58
CA TYR A 215 0.10 -20.59 23.50
C TYR A 215 1.16 -20.07 24.48
N GLY A 216 0.76 -19.50 25.59
CA GLY A 216 1.67 -19.05 26.65
C GLY A 216 2.64 -17.96 26.19
N PHE A 217 3.91 -18.31 26.04
CA PHE A 217 4.99 -17.36 25.66
C PHE A 217 5.34 -17.35 24.18
N GLU A 218 4.57 -18.08 23.34
CA GLU A 218 4.87 -18.11 21.91
C GLU A 218 4.50 -16.79 21.22
N ALA A 219 5.33 -16.38 20.26
CA ALA A 219 5.04 -15.27 19.35
C ALA A 219 4.52 -15.79 18.01
N LEU A 220 3.68 -14.99 17.38
CA LEU A 220 3.20 -15.19 16.01
C LEU A 220 3.47 -13.93 15.20
N PRO A 221 4.39 -13.96 14.22
CA PRO A 221 4.56 -12.84 13.32
C PRO A 221 3.43 -12.79 12.30
N MET A 222 2.87 -11.61 12.11
CA MET A 222 1.80 -11.35 11.13
C MET A 222 2.11 -10.10 10.31
N SER A 223 1.52 -10.02 9.11
CA SER A 223 1.67 -8.86 8.24
C SER A 223 0.31 -8.35 7.76
N GLY A 224 0.16 -7.05 7.74
CA GLY A 224 -1.05 -6.39 7.27
C GLY A 224 -1.23 -5.01 7.90
N THR A 225 -2.12 -4.20 7.33
CA THR A 225 -2.59 -2.96 7.95
C THR A 225 -3.24 -3.19 9.31
N SER A 226 -3.71 -4.43 9.57
CA SER A 226 -4.19 -4.88 10.89
C SER A 226 -3.11 -4.87 11.97
N MET A 227 -1.81 -4.91 11.61
CA MET A 227 -0.67 -4.78 12.51
C MET A 227 -0.18 -3.33 12.57
N SER A 228 -0.34 -2.55 11.52
CA SER A 228 -0.02 -1.12 11.51
C SER A 228 -0.98 -0.29 12.37
N ALA A 229 -2.27 -0.57 12.31
CA ALA A 229 -3.27 0.18 13.06
C ALA A 229 -3.04 0.17 14.59
N PRO A 230 -2.73 -0.96 15.26
CA PRO A 230 -2.44 -0.96 16.69
C PRO A 230 -1.16 -0.20 17.07
N HIS A 231 -0.15 -0.09 16.18
CA HIS A 231 0.99 0.80 16.42
C HIS A 231 0.55 2.26 16.57
N VAL A 232 -0.34 2.71 15.69
CA VAL A 232 -0.88 4.08 15.75
C VAL A 232 -1.82 4.25 16.94
N ALA A 233 -2.60 3.22 17.29
CA ALA A 233 -3.43 3.25 18.50
C ALA A 233 -2.58 3.40 19.77
N GLY A 234 -1.46 2.66 19.86
CA GLY A 234 -0.48 2.79 20.94
C GLY A 234 0.17 4.20 20.97
N ALA A 235 0.56 4.73 19.81
CA ALA A 235 1.07 6.09 19.69
C ALA A 235 0.04 7.15 20.17
N ALA A 236 -1.23 6.98 19.80
CA ALA A 236 -2.30 7.85 20.25
C ALA A 236 -2.54 7.76 21.77
N ALA A 237 -2.43 6.56 22.36
CA ALA A 237 -2.54 6.37 23.79
C ALA A 237 -1.43 7.11 24.56
N LEU A 238 -0.17 6.99 24.10
CA LEU A 238 0.98 7.72 24.69
C LEU A 238 0.77 9.25 24.59
N LEU A 239 0.32 9.75 23.44
CA LEU A 239 0.01 11.16 23.31
C LEU A 239 -1.14 11.60 24.23
N ARG A 240 -2.17 10.77 24.37
CA ARG A 240 -3.30 11.05 25.23
C ARG A 240 -2.90 11.14 26.70
N GLU A 241 -1.98 10.27 27.13
CA GLU A 241 -1.41 10.33 28.49
C GLU A 241 -0.59 11.61 28.70
N ALA A 242 0.27 11.97 27.74
CA ALA A 242 1.12 13.15 27.83
C ALA A 242 0.38 14.48 27.63
N ARG A 243 -0.75 14.47 26.95
CA ARG A 243 -1.57 15.63 26.58
C ARG A 243 -3.06 15.36 26.85
N PRO A 244 -3.46 15.20 28.12
CA PRO A 244 -4.82 14.79 28.47
C PRO A 244 -5.90 15.82 28.08
N ASP A 245 -5.51 17.06 27.88
CA ASP A 245 -6.34 18.18 27.43
C ASP A 245 -6.51 18.26 25.90
N TRP A 246 -5.75 17.47 25.13
CA TRP A 246 -5.90 17.48 23.68
C TRP A 246 -7.08 16.62 23.23
N SER A 247 -7.86 17.16 22.31
CA SER A 247 -8.94 16.42 21.66
C SER A 247 -8.43 15.29 20.77
N PRO A 248 -9.25 14.29 20.45
CA PRO A 248 -8.87 13.23 19.49
C PRO A 248 -8.36 13.75 18.15
N LEU A 249 -8.93 14.86 17.64
CA LEU A 249 -8.49 15.49 16.39
C LEU A 249 -7.14 16.19 16.54
N GLU A 250 -6.83 16.75 17.69
CA GLU A 250 -5.50 17.34 17.96
C GLU A 250 -4.43 16.26 18.10
N ILE A 251 -4.76 15.11 18.70
CA ILE A 251 -3.88 13.93 18.72
C ILE A 251 -3.65 13.41 17.29
N LYS A 252 -4.72 13.25 16.49
CA LYS A 252 -4.59 12.90 15.08
C LYS A 252 -3.69 13.89 14.34
N ALA A 253 -3.88 15.19 14.57
CA ALA A 253 -3.06 16.23 13.95
C ALA A 253 -1.59 16.12 14.35
N ALA A 254 -1.26 15.92 15.63
CA ALA A 254 0.11 15.75 16.07
C ALA A 254 0.78 14.55 15.39
N LEU A 255 0.11 13.40 15.33
CA LEU A 255 0.64 12.19 14.69
C LEU A 255 0.87 12.38 13.20
N MET A 256 -0.04 13.02 12.48
CA MET A 256 0.08 13.23 11.04
C MET A 256 1.06 14.34 10.69
N ASN A 257 1.00 15.47 11.41
CA ASN A 257 1.84 16.63 11.09
C ASN A 257 3.34 16.39 11.33
N THR A 258 3.69 15.39 12.13
CA THR A 258 5.08 15.06 12.46
C THR A 258 5.55 13.73 11.87
N ALA A 259 4.76 13.15 11.00
CA ALA A 259 5.10 11.88 10.35
C ALA A 259 6.36 12.01 9.49
N VAL A 260 7.15 10.95 9.42
CA VAL A 260 8.35 10.88 8.59
C VAL A 260 7.96 10.45 7.19
N ARG A 261 8.47 11.11 6.18
CA ARG A 261 8.17 10.72 4.79
C ARG A 261 8.71 9.33 4.47
N ALA A 262 7.84 8.46 4.00
CA ALA A 262 8.21 7.15 3.52
C ALA A 262 8.64 7.22 2.04
N ALA A 263 9.66 6.43 1.68
CA ALA A 263 10.21 6.37 0.33
C ALA A 263 10.41 4.90 -0.09
N ASN A 264 10.47 4.68 -1.41
CA ASN A 264 10.85 3.37 -1.96
C ASN A 264 12.36 3.12 -1.83
N GLY A 265 12.82 1.95 -2.30
CA GLY A 265 14.22 1.56 -2.22
C GLY A 265 15.19 2.47 -2.98
N ASP A 266 14.71 3.27 -3.91
CA ASP A 266 15.49 4.21 -4.70
C ASP A 266 15.45 5.63 -4.10
N GLY A 267 14.89 5.80 -2.91
CA GLY A 267 14.74 7.10 -2.24
C GLY A 267 13.62 7.97 -2.80
N VAL A 268 12.78 7.46 -3.70
CA VAL A 268 11.64 8.18 -4.26
C VAL A 268 10.48 8.13 -3.27
N ALA A 269 10.00 9.30 -2.86
CA ALA A 269 8.87 9.40 -1.94
C ALA A 269 7.59 8.79 -2.54
N TYR A 270 6.84 8.06 -1.69
CA TYR A 270 5.51 7.58 -2.09
C TYR A 270 4.52 8.75 -2.19
N PRO A 271 3.56 8.70 -3.15
CA PRO A 271 2.49 9.68 -3.18
C PRO A 271 1.60 9.60 -1.94
N GLU A 272 1.00 10.71 -1.58
CA GLU A 272 0.18 10.85 -0.39
C GLU A 272 -1.02 9.88 -0.38
N SER A 273 -1.55 9.52 -1.55
CA SER A 273 -2.59 8.48 -1.69
C SER A 273 -2.15 7.08 -1.23
N ARG A 274 -0.83 6.86 -1.06
CA ARG A 274 -0.26 5.58 -0.61
C ARG A 274 0.08 5.57 0.88
N VAL A 275 0.57 6.68 1.42
CA VAL A 275 1.16 6.75 2.77
C VAL A 275 0.60 7.89 3.64
N GLY A 276 -0.33 8.69 3.10
CA GLY A 276 -0.83 9.88 3.79
C GLY A 276 0.30 10.87 4.10
N ALA A 277 0.38 11.29 5.35
CA ALA A 277 1.45 12.16 5.82
C ALA A 277 2.83 11.48 5.87
N GLY A 278 2.87 10.16 5.93
CA GLY A 278 4.10 9.37 6.08
C GLY A 278 4.06 8.42 7.28
N ARG A 279 5.21 7.84 7.68
CA ARG A 279 5.29 6.93 8.83
C ARG A 279 5.20 7.69 10.15
N VAL A 280 4.38 7.20 11.06
CA VAL A 280 4.22 7.78 12.41
C VAL A 280 5.56 7.87 13.15
N SER A 281 5.79 9.01 13.82
CA SER A 281 6.94 9.24 14.69
C SER A 281 6.44 9.68 16.06
N VAL A 282 6.43 8.76 17.02
CA VAL A 282 6.00 9.06 18.39
C VAL A 282 6.85 10.14 19.04
N PRO A 283 8.22 10.10 18.97
CA PRO A 283 9.05 11.16 19.53
C PRO A 283 8.74 12.55 18.95
N ALA A 284 8.55 12.66 17.64
CA ALA A 284 8.25 13.94 17.01
C ALA A 284 6.83 14.44 17.37
N ALA A 285 5.85 13.53 17.42
CA ALA A 285 4.48 13.86 17.84
C ALA A 285 4.41 14.30 19.31
N MET A 286 5.22 13.71 20.18
CA MET A 286 5.35 14.12 21.58
C MET A 286 6.04 15.49 21.75
N ALA A 287 6.98 15.82 20.88
CA ALA A 287 7.75 17.06 20.94
C ALA A 287 7.01 18.26 20.34
N THR A 288 6.06 18.04 19.41
CA THR A 288 5.36 19.16 18.76
C THR A 288 4.49 19.93 19.75
N THR A 289 4.49 21.24 19.58
CA THR A 289 3.55 22.16 20.25
C THR A 289 2.65 22.87 19.24
N VAL A 290 2.87 22.65 17.94
CA VAL A 290 2.06 23.25 16.88
C VAL A 290 1.36 22.17 16.11
N ILE A 291 0.09 22.39 15.81
CA ILE A 291 -0.72 21.51 14.96
C ILE A 291 -1.32 22.29 13.78
N ALA A 292 -1.47 21.60 12.65
CA ALA A 292 -2.03 22.11 11.41
C ALA A 292 -3.22 21.28 10.99
N ARG A 293 -4.30 21.91 10.49
CA ARG A 293 -5.49 21.27 9.94
C ARG A 293 -6.06 22.06 8.77
N ASP A 294 -6.80 21.40 7.89
CA ASP A 294 -7.58 22.12 6.86
C ASP A 294 -8.64 22.99 7.53
N GLU A 295 -8.77 24.23 7.08
CA GLU A 295 -9.77 25.14 7.64
C GLU A 295 -11.17 24.90 7.04
N ALA A 296 -11.23 24.39 5.82
CA ALA A 296 -12.48 24.07 5.13
C ALA A 296 -13.12 22.76 5.60
N SER A 297 -12.30 21.82 6.08
CA SER A 297 -12.73 20.51 6.60
C SER A 297 -12.05 20.27 7.95
N PRO A 298 -12.51 20.87 9.04
CA PRO A 298 -11.81 20.85 10.33
C PRO A 298 -11.62 19.46 10.94
N GLU A 299 -12.38 18.46 10.49
CA GLU A 299 -12.26 17.05 10.84
C GLU A 299 -11.11 16.33 10.10
N GLU A 300 -10.54 16.97 9.08
CA GLU A 300 -9.44 16.41 8.27
C GLU A 300 -8.10 17.02 8.65
N VAL A 301 -7.06 16.19 8.66
CA VAL A 301 -5.67 16.60 8.81
C VAL A 301 -4.95 16.45 7.46
N SER A 302 -5.63 16.86 6.41
CA SER A 302 -5.13 16.90 5.04
C SER A 302 -5.94 17.91 4.23
N VAL A 303 -5.34 18.54 3.23
CA VAL A 303 -6.06 19.37 2.26
C VAL A 303 -6.50 18.47 1.12
N SER A 304 -7.70 17.91 1.26
CA SER A 304 -8.31 17.05 0.23
C SER A 304 -9.07 17.91 -0.78
N LEU A 305 -8.55 18.04 -2.00
CA LEU A 305 -9.13 18.88 -3.04
C LEU A 305 -10.13 18.12 -3.93
N GLY A 306 -10.21 16.79 -3.75
CA GLY A 306 -11.12 15.94 -4.51
C GLY A 306 -10.71 15.73 -5.95
N ALA A 307 -11.70 15.42 -6.80
CA ALA A 307 -11.54 15.38 -8.24
C ALA A 307 -11.80 16.79 -8.81
N LEU A 308 -10.78 17.35 -9.42
CA LEU A 308 -10.84 18.64 -10.11
C LEU A 308 -11.15 18.35 -11.59
N GLU A 309 -12.39 18.50 -11.98
CA GLU A 309 -12.85 18.37 -13.36
C GLU A 309 -12.74 19.72 -14.04
N LEU A 310 -11.75 19.91 -14.91
CA LEU A 310 -11.35 21.22 -15.40
C LEU A 310 -11.38 21.30 -16.93
N THR A 311 -11.99 22.36 -17.46
CA THR A 311 -11.95 22.74 -18.87
C THR A 311 -10.81 23.71 -19.21
N GLY A 312 -10.16 24.28 -18.17
CA GLY A 312 -9.06 25.23 -18.29
C GLY A 312 -8.33 25.42 -16.95
N PRO A 313 -7.32 26.28 -16.89
CA PRO A 313 -6.56 26.54 -15.69
C PRO A 313 -7.43 27.00 -14.51
N LEU A 314 -7.14 26.51 -13.31
CA LEU A 314 -7.81 26.86 -12.06
C LEU A 314 -6.83 27.53 -11.11
N SER A 315 -7.26 28.62 -10.48
CA SER A 315 -6.60 29.21 -9.32
C SER A 315 -7.63 29.36 -8.18
N ARG A 316 -7.36 28.73 -7.03
CA ARG A 316 -8.28 28.72 -5.89
C ARG A 316 -7.51 28.85 -4.58
N GLU A 317 -7.99 29.72 -3.68
CA GLU A 317 -7.44 29.81 -2.33
C GLU A 317 -7.92 28.65 -1.46
N ARG A 318 -6.99 28.16 -0.60
CA ARG A 318 -7.22 27.23 0.51
C ARG A 318 -6.53 27.78 1.75
N ARG A 319 -7.05 27.45 2.91
CA ARG A 319 -6.52 27.93 4.18
C ARG A 319 -6.24 26.80 5.12
N VAL A 320 -5.09 26.87 5.78
CA VAL A 320 -4.66 25.94 6.83
C VAL A 320 -4.72 26.67 8.15
N ARG A 321 -5.41 26.10 9.13
CA ARG A 321 -5.38 26.59 10.51
C ARG A 321 -4.21 25.99 11.24
N LEU A 322 -3.33 26.87 11.69
CA LEU A 322 -2.26 26.54 12.64
C LEU A 322 -2.70 26.90 14.05
N THR A 323 -2.37 26.07 15.04
CA THR A 323 -2.61 26.34 16.46
C THR A 323 -1.35 26.05 17.25
N ASN A 324 -0.83 27.05 17.97
CA ASN A 324 0.24 26.87 18.90
C ASN A 324 -0.32 26.44 20.27
N LYS A 325 -0.19 25.18 20.62
CA LYS A 325 -0.61 24.60 21.91
C LYS A 325 0.47 24.76 22.99
N GLY A 326 1.62 25.32 22.63
CA GLY A 326 2.75 25.48 23.53
C GLY A 326 2.69 26.77 24.34
N PRO A 327 3.52 26.89 25.40
CA PRO A 327 3.55 28.03 26.32
C PRO A 327 4.38 29.21 25.80
N ARG A 328 5.00 29.10 24.63
CA ARG A 328 5.89 30.13 24.07
C ARG A 328 5.45 30.52 22.66
N PRO A 329 5.67 31.78 22.27
CA PRO A 329 5.50 32.19 20.87
C PRO A 329 6.36 31.38 19.92
N VAL A 330 5.91 31.19 18.70
CA VAL A 330 6.64 30.51 17.63
C VAL A 330 6.47 31.25 16.31
N THR A 331 7.56 31.37 15.56
CA THR A 331 7.53 31.87 14.18
C THR A 331 7.90 30.74 13.24
N LEU A 332 7.05 30.52 12.25
CA LEU A 332 7.16 29.40 11.29
C LEU A 332 7.40 29.93 9.90
N THR A 333 8.36 29.37 9.19
CA THR A 333 8.53 29.55 7.74
C THR A 333 7.59 28.59 7.01
N VAL A 334 6.87 29.13 6.01
CA VAL A 334 5.85 28.40 5.26
C VAL A 334 6.38 28.05 3.87
N SER A 335 6.25 26.78 3.48
CA SER A 335 6.58 26.30 2.14
C SER A 335 5.66 25.22 1.67
N ALA A 336 5.75 24.82 0.40
CA ALA A 336 4.99 23.71 -0.16
C ALA A 336 5.87 22.90 -1.10
N SER A 337 5.60 21.61 -1.20
CA SER A 337 6.27 20.71 -2.13
C SER A 337 5.26 19.80 -2.83
N ASN A 338 5.62 19.34 -4.01
CA ASN A 338 4.94 18.26 -4.70
C ASN A 338 5.71 16.96 -4.51
N THR A 339 4.96 15.88 -4.35
CA THR A 339 5.47 14.50 -4.45
C THR A 339 5.26 13.99 -5.87
N VAL A 340 4.06 14.17 -6.40
CA VAL A 340 3.68 13.80 -7.79
C VAL A 340 2.84 14.90 -8.44
N GLY A 341 2.74 14.87 -9.76
CA GLY A 341 1.82 15.72 -10.54
C GLY A 341 2.11 17.22 -10.51
N ALA A 342 3.35 17.65 -10.23
CA ALA A 342 3.71 19.07 -10.10
C ALA A 342 3.38 19.93 -11.34
N ALA A 343 3.36 19.33 -12.51
CA ALA A 343 2.97 20.04 -13.74
C ALA A 343 1.47 20.31 -13.80
N ALA A 344 0.65 19.32 -13.34
CA ALA A 344 -0.81 19.39 -13.39
C ALA A 344 -1.40 20.25 -12.26
N ALA A 345 -0.86 20.17 -11.04
CA ALA A 345 -1.28 21.05 -9.95
C ALA A 345 -0.18 21.24 -8.91
N ARG A 346 -0.22 22.39 -8.21
CA ARG A 346 0.68 22.74 -7.11
C ARG A 346 0.00 23.64 -6.10
N MET A 347 0.49 23.60 -4.86
CA MET A 347 0.12 24.56 -3.82
C MET A 347 1.20 25.62 -3.68
N VAL A 348 0.81 26.89 -3.64
CA VAL A 348 1.70 28.04 -3.52
C VAL A 348 1.38 28.75 -2.20
N PRO A 349 2.36 28.91 -1.28
CA PRO A 349 2.14 29.65 -0.04
C PRO A 349 1.75 31.12 -0.34
N GLY A 350 0.76 31.63 0.37
CA GLY A 350 0.37 33.03 0.29
C GLY A 350 1.20 33.96 1.20
N VAL A 351 1.95 33.37 2.15
CA VAL A 351 2.85 34.08 3.06
C VAL A 351 4.14 33.27 3.22
N ALA A 352 5.25 33.93 3.48
CA ALA A 352 6.54 33.27 3.73
C ALA A 352 6.69 32.83 5.19
N THR A 353 6.09 33.56 6.12
CA THR A 353 6.18 33.30 7.55
C THR A 353 4.87 33.57 8.26
N VAL A 354 4.68 32.92 9.41
CA VAL A 354 3.58 33.16 10.34
C VAL A 354 4.06 33.11 11.76
N SER A 355 3.65 34.07 12.60
CA SER A 355 3.94 34.07 14.04
C SER A 355 2.70 33.76 14.83
N LEU A 356 2.83 32.93 15.85
CA LEU A 356 1.77 32.49 16.75
C LEU A 356 2.18 32.70 18.18
N GLU A 357 1.45 33.51 18.92
CA GLU A 357 1.60 33.62 20.37
C GLU A 357 1.22 32.29 21.05
N ALA A 358 1.57 32.16 22.35
CA ALA A 358 1.19 31.00 23.13
C ALA A 358 -0.32 30.81 23.15
N GLY A 359 -0.81 29.62 22.82
CA GLY A 359 -2.23 29.31 22.74
C GLY A 359 -2.97 29.88 21.53
N ALA A 360 -2.32 30.68 20.68
CA ALA A 360 -2.96 31.34 19.55
C ALA A 360 -3.10 30.45 18.32
N SER A 361 -4.04 30.82 17.46
CA SER A 361 -4.25 30.22 16.14
C SER A 361 -4.16 31.27 15.05
N ALA A 362 -3.68 30.85 13.86
CA ALA A 362 -3.71 31.66 12.65
C ALA A 362 -4.20 30.86 11.46
N SER A 363 -4.76 31.57 10.49
CA SER A 363 -5.21 31.06 9.20
C SER A 363 -4.14 31.38 8.14
N VAL A 364 -3.52 30.37 7.58
CA VAL A 364 -2.45 30.50 6.57
C VAL A 364 -3.00 30.23 5.18
N PRO A 365 -2.98 31.23 4.27
CA PRO A 365 -3.48 31.03 2.92
C PRO A 365 -2.46 30.29 2.05
N PHE A 366 -3.00 29.39 1.22
CA PHE A 366 -2.32 28.74 0.10
C PHE A 366 -3.15 28.90 -1.15
N ARG A 367 -2.50 29.05 -2.29
CA ARG A 367 -3.16 29.08 -3.60
C ARG A 367 -2.91 27.75 -4.32
N LEU A 368 -3.98 27.02 -4.59
CA LEU A 368 -3.97 25.95 -5.56
C LEU A 368 -3.88 26.53 -6.97
N GLU A 369 -2.92 26.10 -7.73
CA GLU A 369 -2.82 26.32 -9.17
C GLU A 369 -2.91 24.97 -9.87
N ALA A 370 -3.87 24.79 -10.78
CA ALA A 370 -4.05 23.57 -11.54
C ALA A 370 -4.26 23.89 -13.03
N ASP A 371 -3.66 23.06 -13.90
CA ASP A 371 -3.77 23.19 -15.35
C ASP A 371 -4.03 21.81 -15.98
N PRO A 372 -5.25 21.57 -16.48
CA PRO A 372 -5.60 20.29 -17.08
C PRO A 372 -4.83 19.99 -18.37
N ALA A 373 -4.27 20.99 -19.07
CA ALA A 373 -3.45 20.77 -20.26
C ALA A 373 -2.08 20.15 -19.94
N ARG A 374 -1.67 20.18 -18.67
CA ARG A 374 -0.39 19.66 -18.19
C ARG A 374 -0.49 18.33 -17.44
N VAL A 375 -1.64 17.70 -17.50
CA VAL A 375 -1.83 16.38 -16.92
C VAL A 375 -1.01 15.36 -17.72
N GLY A 376 -0.06 14.71 -17.04
CA GLY A 376 0.74 13.61 -17.57
C GLY A 376 0.24 12.25 -17.10
N ASP A 377 0.92 11.20 -17.54
CA ASP A 377 0.72 9.86 -16.98
C ASP A 377 1.16 9.83 -15.52
N ASP A 378 0.40 9.14 -14.67
CA ASP A 378 0.81 8.86 -13.30
C ASP A 378 1.80 7.68 -13.31
N PRO A 379 3.11 7.93 -13.09
CA PRO A 379 4.11 6.87 -13.10
C PRO A 379 3.98 5.91 -11.91
N THR A 380 3.16 6.28 -10.91
CA THR A 380 2.95 5.48 -9.71
C THR A 380 1.78 4.52 -9.82
N THR A 381 1.01 4.58 -10.91
CA THR A 381 -0.09 3.64 -11.19
C THR A 381 0.43 2.51 -12.05
N GLY A 382 0.64 1.33 -11.47
CA GLY A 382 1.03 0.13 -12.22
C GLY A 382 -0.09 -0.32 -13.17
N ASP A 383 0.29 -0.83 -14.36
CA ASP A 383 -0.64 -1.52 -15.25
C ASP A 383 -1.17 -2.78 -14.57
N ILE A 384 -2.48 -2.82 -14.32
CA ILE A 384 -3.15 -4.03 -13.86
C ILE A 384 -3.42 -4.87 -15.10
N GLN A 385 -2.49 -5.78 -15.40
CA GLN A 385 -2.72 -6.75 -16.45
C GLN A 385 -3.94 -7.63 -16.10
N GLY A 386 -4.97 -7.55 -16.93
CA GLY A 386 -5.99 -8.59 -17.04
C GLY A 386 -7.29 -8.42 -16.27
N THR A 387 -7.54 -7.35 -15.52
CA THR A 387 -8.83 -7.13 -14.86
C THR A 387 -9.34 -5.72 -15.01
N ARG A 388 -10.53 -5.59 -15.59
CA ARG A 388 -11.40 -4.41 -15.70
C ARG A 388 -10.69 -3.06 -15.67
N PHE A 389 -10.72 -2.42 -16.80
CA PHE A 389 -10.33 -1.03 -17.05
C PHE A 389 -10.64 -0.12 -15.84
N ARG A 390 -9.62 0.21 -15.04
CA ARG A 390 -9.68 1.33 -14.12
C ARG A 390 -8.89 2.45 -14.75
N PRO A 391 -9.48 3.62 -14.95
CA PRO A 391 -8.79 4.73 -15.57
C PRO A 391 -7.56 5.10 -14.74
N LYS A 392 -6.45 5.41 -15.41
CA LYS A 392 -5.31 6.10 -14.78
C LYS A 392 -5.85 7.36 -14.12
N MET A 393 -5.54 7.55 -12.83
CA MET A 393 -5.98 8.73 -12.09
C MET A 393 -4.82 9.69 -12.00
N PRO A 394 -4.86 10.82 -12.73
CA PRO A 394 -3.78 11.80 -12.65
C PRO A 394 -3.80 12.47 -11.27
N GLU A 395 -3.00 11.92 -10.39
CA GLU A 395 -2.80 12.44 -9.04
C GLU A 395 -1.82 13.61 -9.06
N ALA A 396 -2.18 14.66 -8.33
CA ALA A 396 -1.25 15.70 -7.92
C ALA A 396 -1.30 15.79 -6.39
N SER A 397 -0.17 15.61 -5.74
CA SER A 397 -0.12 15.59 -4.28
C SER A 397 1.24 16.03 -3.74
N GLY A 398 1.28 16.36 -2.46
CA GLY A 398 2.49 16.82 -1.79
C GLY A 398 2.25 17.27 -0.35
N GLN A 399 3.16 18.09 0.17
CA GLN A 399 3.15 18.53 1.55
C GLN A 399 3.20 20.07 1.66
N LEU A 400 2.44 20.61 2.61
CA LEU A 400 2.54 21.98 3.08
C LEU A 400 3.39 21.97 4.35
N TRP A 401 4.50 22.71 4.35
CA TRP A 401 5.52 22.66 5.41
C TRP A 401 5.52 23.91 6.28
N PHE A 402 5.79 23.72 7.57
CA PHE A 402 5.94 24.76 8.58
C PHE A 402 7.16 24.46 9.44
N HIS A 403 8.23 25.25 9.27
CA HIS A 403 9.51 25.07 9.94
C HIS A 403 9.76 26.20 10.94
N GLY A 404 10.34 25.90 12.09
CA GLY A 404 10.70 26.89 13.14
C GLY A 404 10.14 26.57 14.52
N GLY A 405 9.26 25.57 14.63
CA GLY A 405 8.82 25.00 15.90
C GLY A 405 9.83 24.02 16.50
N PRO A 406 9.49 23.35 17.62
CA PRO A 406 10.33 22.33 18.26
C PRO A 406 10.68 21.18 17.31
N VAL A 407 9.78 20.84 16.42
CA VAL A 407 9.94 19.94 15.29
C VAL A 407 9.26 20.56 14.07
N PRO A 408 9.75 20.30 12.84
CA PRO A 408 9.04 20.69 11.64
C PRO A 408 7.71 19.93 11.57
N ILE A 409 6.66 20.64 11.15
CA ILE A 409 5.36 20.04 10.91
C ILE A 409 4.95 20.21 9.46
N HIS A 410 4.10 19.30 8.99
CA HIS A 410 3.57 19.36 7.64
C HIS A 410 2.12 18.86 7.55
N LEU A 411 1.45 19.20 6.47
CA LEU A 411 0.09 18.80 6.18
C LEU A 411 0.02 18.27 4.73
N PRO A 412 -0.41 17.02 4.51
CA PRO A 412 -0.53 16.49 3.16
C PRO A 412 -1.65 17.18 2.39
N TRP A 413 -1.43 17.37 1.09
CA TRP A 413 -2.48 17.82 0.17
C TRP A 413 -2.58 16.86 -1.02
N HIS A 414 -3.78 16.78 -1.61
CA HIS A 414 -4.08 15.82 -2.68
C HIS A 414 -5.20 16.33 -3.59
N ALA A 415 -5.05 16.10 -4.89
CA ALA A 415 -6.06 16.31 -5.93
C ALA A 415 -5.95 15.22 -7.00
N ILE A 416 -7.08 14.90 -7.63
CA ILE A 416 -7.12 14.20 -8.91
C ILE A 416 -7.49 15.24 -9.97
N VAL A 417 -6.60 15.51 -10.92
CA VAL A 417 -6.83 16.52 -11.96
C VAL A 417 -7.35 15.84 -13.23
N ARG A 418 -8.62 16.09 -13.57
CA ARG A 418 -9.28 15.50 -14.74
C ARG A 418 -9.51 16.57 -15.80
N PRO A 419 -8.85 16.48 -16.98
CA PRO A 419 -9.23 17.29 -18.11
C PRO A 419 -10.64 16.93 -18.58
N LEU A 420 -11.51 17.92 -18.65
CA LEU A 420 -12.79 17.79 -19.35
C LEU A 420 -12.57 18.27 -20.79
N ALA A 421 -12.71 17.37 -21.76
CA ALA A 421 -12.84 17.80 -23.14
C ALA A 421 -14.15 18.59 -23.27
N PRO A 422 -14.15 19.76 -23.93
CA PRO A 422 -15.42 20.41 -24.26
C PRO A 422 -16.23 19.41 -25.09
N ALA A 423 -17.30 18.90 -24.50
CA ALA A 423 -18.19 17.96 -25.18
C ALA A 423 -18.81 18.70 -26.37
N ARG A 424 -18.26 18.52 -27.56
CA ARG A 424 -18.98 18.87 -28.79
C ARG A 424 -20.06 17.80 -28.90
N ALA A 425 -21.31 18.17 -28.65
CA ALA A 425 -22.43 17.34 -28.93
C ALA A 425 -22.42 17.00 -30.42
N GLY A 426 -21.92 15.83 -30.75
CA GLY A 426 -22.06 15.25 -32.06
C GLY A 426 -23.42 14.53 -32.12
N ALA A 427 -24.00 14.43 -33.29
CA ALA A 427 -25.18 13.59 -33.48
C ALA A 427 -24.81 12.12 -33.32
N LEU A 428 -25.49 11.42 -32.43
CA LEU A 428 -25.39 9.96 -32.35
C LEU A 428 -26.03 9.35 -33.62
N ARG A 429 -25.27 8.65 -34.42
CA ARG A 429 -25.80 7.89 -35.56
C ARG A 429 -26.22 6.49 -35.09
N VAL A 430 -27.52 6.26 -35.03
CA VAL A 430 -28.06 4.97 -34.68
C VAL A 430 -28.50 4.26 -35.97
N GLY A 431 -27.91 3.11 -36.29
CA GLY A 431 -28.38 2.25 -37.36
C GLY A 431 -29.68 1.58 -36.92
N LEU A 432 -30.72 1.73 -37.73
CA LEU A 432 -32.02 1.05 -37.47
C LEU A 432 -31.96 -0.37 -37.99
N PRO A 433 -32.54 -1.36 -37.27
CA PRO A 433 -32.50 -2.76 -37.64
C PRO A 433 -33.29 -3.10 -38.91
N ASP A 434 -34.10 -2.18 -39.41
CA ASP A 434 -34.91 -2.30 -40.61
C ASP A 434 -34.19 -1.88 -41.92
N GLY A 435 -32.92 -1.49 -41.82
CA GLY A 435 -32.14 -1.12 -43.01
C GLY A 435 -32.43 0.29 -43.57
N SER A 436 -33.26 1.11 -42.92
CA SER A 436 -33.69 2.45 -43.37
C SER A 436 -32.59 3.52 -43.29
N GLY A 437 -31.36 3.12 -42.96
CA GLY A 437 -30.21 4.00 -42.84
C GLY A 437 -30.05 4.62 -41.45
N PRO A 438 -28.88 5.23 -41.15
CA PRO A 438 -28.62 5.75 -39.82
C PRO A 438 -29.41 7.05 -39.53
N VAL A 439 -30.15 7.08 -38.44
CA VAL A 439 -30.80 8.27 -37.93
C VAL A 439 -29.84 9.04 -37.05
N SER A 440 -29.69 10.36 -37.29
CA SER A 440 -28.91 11.25 -36.44
C SER A 440 -29.78 11.79 -35.30
N VAL A 441 -29.49 11.37 -34.07
CA VAL A 441 -30.16 11.89 -32.90
C VAL A 441 -29.27 13.01 -32.31
N PRO A 442 -29.73 14.27 -32.28
CA PRO A 442 -28.97 15.32 -31.63
C PRO A 442 -28.92 15.04 -30.12
N LEU A 443 -27.70 14.97 -29.57
CA LEU A 443 -27.51 14.89 -28.13
C LEU A 443 -27.71 16.30 -27.52
N PRO A 444 -28.48 16.42 -26.43
CA PRO A 444 -28.63 17.70 -25.75
C PRO A 444 -27.26 18.22 -25.29
N THR A 445 -26.96 19.49 -25.58
CA THR A 445 -25.86 20.19 -24.96
C THR A 445 -26.10 20.26 -23.47
N VAL A 446 -25.28 19.55 -22.69
CA VAL A 446 -25.25 19.77 -21.23
C VAL A 446 -24.68 21.19 -21.04
N ARG A 447 -25.52 22.14 -20.71
CA ARG A 447 -25.08 23.41 -20.15
C ARG A 447 -24.69 23.15 -18.69
N GLU A 448 -23.48 23.60 -18.33
CA GLU A 448 -23.03 23.64 -16.93
C GLU A 448 -24.00 24.40 -16.02
#